data_d43dd2404ae4a47e781d154adfb00332
#
_entry.id   d43dd2404ae4a47e781d154adfb00332
#
_cell.length_a   1.000
_cell.length_b   1.000
_cell.length_c   1.000
_cell.angle_alpha   90.00
_cell.angle_beta   90.00
_cell.angle_gamma   90.00
#
_symmetry.space_group_name_H-M   'P 1'
#
loop_
_entity.id
_entity.type
_entity.pdbx_description
1 polymer ?
#
loop_
_entity_poly.entity_id
_entity_poly.type
_entity_poly.pdbx_seq_one_letter_code
_entity_poly.pdbx_strand_id
1 'polypeptide(L)'
;GVTEKRVSSTFSKMDSLLTEAFEEITKLAEQQNHMAGVPTGFKDADDLFHGFRGGDLVILAARPGVGKTSFALNLAVNAAKSGAAVAFFSLVMSAGQLVQRILCAEARVSLSKIRAGFISEGDWGAIADASNTLSKLELYIDDSPGLSILEARAKARRELRRTEGKGLIIVDYLQLMQ
;
A
#
# COMPACT_ATOMS: atom_id res chain seq x y z
N GLY A 1 35.59 -10.66 14.42
CA GLY A 1 34.57 -11.18 15.31
C GLY A 1 33.22 -10.91 14.69
N VAL A 2 32.57 -11.96 14.15
CA VAL A 2 31.20 -11.91 13.60
C VAL A 2 30.28 -11.94 14.81
N THR A 3 29.59 -10.83 15.06
CA THR A 3 28.58 -10.75 16.11
C THR A 3 27.30 -11.40 15.58
N GLU A 4 27.06 -12.64 15.91
CA GLU A 4 25.77 -13.31 15.75
C GLU A 4 24.69 -12.49 16.46
N LYS A 5 23.84 -11.83 15.68
CA LYS A 5 22.59 -11.26 16.19
C LYS A 5 21.67 -12.43 16.54
N ARG A 6 21.70 -12.85 17.79
CA ARG A 6 20.69 -13.76 18.36
C ARG A 6 19.31 -13.19 18.08
N VAL A 7 18.55 -13.87 17.25
CA VAL A 7 17.09 -13.73 17.20
C VAL A 7 16.58 -14.33 18.51
N SER A 8 16.41 -13.51 19.53
CA SER A 8 15.75 -13.91 20.76
C SER A 8 14.25 -14.02 20.48
N SER A 9 13.80 -15.19 20.06
CA SER A 9 12.38 -15.54 20.17
C SER A 9 12.13 -15.79 21.65
N THR A 10 11.71 -14.73 22.35
CA THR A 10 11.30 -14.86 23.74
C THR A 10 9.91 -15.47 23.74
N PHE A 11 9.77 -16.66 24.32
CA PHE A 11 8.46 -17.25 24.59
C PHE A 11 7.73 -16.36 25.58
N SER A 12 6.51 -15.95 25.23
CA SER A 12 5.62 -15.23 26.13
C SER A 12 4.69 -16.19 26.84
N LYS A 13 4.44 -15.95 28.12
CA LYS A 13 3.54 -16.80 28.90
C LYS A 13 2.09 -16.53 28.52
N MET A 14 1.25 -17.56 28.52
CA MET A 14 -0.14 -17.47 28.09
C MET A 14 -0.95 -16.42 28.87
N ASP A 15 -0.70 -16.24 30.17
CA ASP A 15 -1.41 -15.27 31.00
C ASP A 15 -1.18 -13.82 30.54
N SER A 16 0.06 -13.46 30.18
CA SER A 16 0.36 -12.12 29.62
C SER A 16 -0.29 -11.93 28.26
N LEU A 17 -0.26 -12.95 27.40
CA LEU A 17 -0.88 -12.90 26.08
C LEU A 17 -2.41 -12.78 26.16
N LEU A 18 -3.03 -13.44 27.14
CA LEU A 18 -4.47 -13.33 27.38
C LEU A 18 -4.86 -11.92 27.83
N THR A 19 -4.07 -11.29 28.69
CA THR A 19 -4.33 -9.91 29.12
C THR A 19 -4.30 -8.95 27.93
N GLU A 20 -3.26 -9.04 27.09
CA GLU A 20 -3.15 -8.23 25.85
C GLU A 20 -4.32 -8.50 24.90
N ALA A 21 -4.70 -9.77 24.71
CA ALA A 21 -5.83 -10.13 23.85
C ALA A 21 -7.18 -9.58 24.39
N PHE A 22 -7.41 -9.62 25.68
CA PHE A 22 -8.62 -9.03 26.30
C PHE A 22 -8.67 -7.53 26.12
N GLU A 23 -7.55 -6.82 26.29
CA GLU A 23 -7.48 -5.38 26.05
C GLU A 23 -7.76 -5.04 24.58
N GLU A 24 -7.23 -5.83 23.65
CA GLU A 24 -7.48 -5.65 22.21
C GLU A 24 -8.95 -5.89 21.86
N ILE A 25 -9.55 -6.98 22.37
CA ILE A 25 -10.96 -7.30 22.17
C ILE A 25 -11.85 -6.18 22.74
N THR A 26 -11.52 -5.65 23.91
CA THR A 26 -12.28 -4.55 24.53
C THR A 26 -12.23 -3.30 23.68
N LYS A 27 -11.03 -2.92 23.20
CA LYS A 27 -10.86 -1.78 22.28
C LYS A 27 -11.65 -1.97 20.97
N LEU A 28 -11.64 -3.17 20.40
CA LEU A 28 -12.41 -3.48 19.20
C LEU A 28 -13.93 -3.42 19.45
N ALA A 29 -14.39 -3.86 20.61
CA ALA A 29 -15.81 -3.81 20.99
C ALA A 29 -16.30 -2.37 21.21
N GLU A 30 -15.46 -1.50 21.77
CA GLU A 30 -15.77 -0.08 21.99
C GLU A 30 -15.76 0.71 20.66
N GLN A 31 -14.98 0.29 19.68
CA GLN A 31 -14.87 0.90 18.35
C GLN A 31 -15.95 0.38 17.37
N GLN A 32 -17.21 0.25 17.81
CA GLN A 32 -18.32 -0.16 16.94
C GLN A 32 -18.27 0.64 15.62
N ASN A 33 -18.03 -0.07 14.49
CA ASN A 33 -17.94 0.44 13.11
C ASN A 33 -16.65 1.13 12.68
N HIS A 34 -15.55 1.11 13.41
CA HIS A 34 -14.28 1.58 12.87
C HIS A 34 -13.48 0.43 12.25
N MET A 35 -13.08 0.63 10.98
CA MET A 35 -12.20 -0.29 10.26
C MET A 35 -10.87 -0.42 11.02
N ALA A 36 -10.60 -1.62 11.56
CA ALA A 36 -9.44 -1.86 12.43
C ALA A 36 -8.11 -1.79 11.67
N GLY A 37 -8.14 -2.08 10.36
CA GLY A 37 -6.98 -2.12 9.48
C GLY A 37 -6.86 -0.91 8.55
N VAL A 38 -5.92 -1.00 7.58
CA VAL A 38 -5.83 -0.09 6.43
C VAL A 38 -6.92 -0.46 5.44
N PRO A 39 -7.85 0.45 5.07
CA PRO A 39 -8.93 0.13 4.17
C PRO A 39 -8.40 -0.10 2.75
N THR A 40 -9.05 -1.00 2.02
CA THR A 40 -8.78 -1.23 0.59
C THR A 40 -9.44 -0.18 -0.29
N GLY A 41 -10.51 0.46 0.21
CA GLY A 41 -11.38 1.37 -0.53
C GLY A 41 -12.32 0.65 -1.50
N PHE A 42 -12.37 -0.68 -1.45
CA PHE A 42 -13.36 -1.51 -2.15
C PHE A 42 -14.32 -2.06 -1.11
N LYS A 43 -15.57 -1.60 -1.14
CA LYS A 43 -16.56 -1.90 -0.11
C LYS A 43 -16.67 -3.39 0.22
N ASP A 44 -16.86 -4.23 -0.80
CA ASP A 44 -17.05 -5.67 -0.59
C ASP A 44 -15.81 -6.35 0.01
N ALA A 45 -14.61 -5.85 -0.32
CA ALA A 45 -13.37 -6.33 0.27
C ALA A 45 -13.21 -5.83 1.70
N ASP A 46 -13.56 -4.59 1.95
CA ASP A 46 -13.50 -3.98 3.28
C ASP A 46 -14.53 -4.61 4.24
N ASP A 47 -15.72 -4.93 3.76
CA ASP A 47 -16.74 -5.68 4.50
C ASP A 47 -16.27 -7.11 4.86
N LEU A 48 -15.45 -7.73 4.01
CA LEU A 48 -14.92 -9.08 4.22
C LEU A 48 -13.68 -9.10 5.12
N PHE A 49 -12.73 -8.20 4.89
CA PHE A 49 -11.42 -8.21 5.58
C PHE A 49 -11.36 -7.26 6.77
N HIS A 50 -12.28 -6.31 6.90
CA HIS A 50 -12.24 -5.21 7.87
C HIS A 50 -10.94 -4.39 7.81
N GLY A 51 -10.38 -4.26 6.60
CA GLY A 51 -9.08 -3.63 6.33
C GLY A 51 -7.89 -4.54 6.64
N PHE A 52 -6.72 -4.17 6.13
CA PHE A 52 -5.47 -4.91 6.36
C PHE A 52 -4.89 -4.55 7.72
N ARG A 53 -4.61 -5.55 8.54
CA ARG A 53 -4.06 -5.37 9.90
C ARG A 53 -2.54 -5.43 9.90
N GLY A 54 -1.94 -4.88 10.93
CA GLY A 54 -0.48 -4.99 11.12
C GLY A 54 -0.06 -6.46 11.28
N GLY A 55 0.93 -6.88 10.50
CA GLY A 55 1.42 -8.26 10.48
C GLY A 55 0.75 -9.16 9.43
N ASP A 56 -0.32 -8.74 8.78
CA ASP A 56 -0.97 -9.51 7.72
C ASP A 56 -0.07 -9.61 6.49
N LEU A 57 -0.04 -10.79 5.89
CA LEU A 57 0.49 -11.05 4.56
C LEU A 57 -0.66 -11.34 3.60
N VAL A 58 -0.90 -10.43 2.66
CA VAL A 58 -1.98 -10.57 1.67
C VAL A 58 -1.38 -10.85 0.30
N ILE A 59 -1.83 -11.92 -0.35
CA ILE A 59 -1.36 -12.30 -1.69
C ILE A 59 -2.44 -12.02 -2.72
N LEU A 60 -2.13 -11.11 -3.66
CA LEU A 60 -2.96 -10.82 -4.81
C LEU A 60 -2.46 -11.61 -6.02
N ALA A 61 -3.23 -12.57 -6.47
CA ALA A 61 -2.92 -13.38 -7.65
C ALA A 61 -3.92 -13.09 -8.78
N ALA A 62 -3.41 -13.01 -10.00
CA ALA A 62 -4.23 -12.86 -11.20
C ALA A 62 -3.49 -13.39 -12.42
N ARG A 63 -4.23 -13.84 -13.44
CA ARG A 63 -3.65 -14.17 -14.75
C ARG A 63 -3.06 -12.91 -15.40
N PRO A 64 -2.06 -13.05 -16.29
CA PRO A 64 -1.53 -11.93 -17.04
C PRO A 64 -2.64 -11.14 -17.76
N GLY A 65 -2.57 -9.81 -17.74
CA GLY A 65 -3.53 -8.94 -18.44
C GLY A 65 -4.87 -8.68 -17.72
N VAL A 66 -5.17 -9.34 -16.61
CA VAL A 66 -6.45 -9.17 -15.88
C VAL A 66 -6.51 -7.85 -15.09
N GLY A 67 -5.37 -7.21 -14.85
CA GLY A 67 -5.33 -5.91 -14.17
C GLY A 67 -4.78 -5.93 -12.74
N LYS A 68 -3.98 -6.95 -12.37
CA LYS A 68 -3.35 -7.05 -11.04
C LYS A 68 -2.69 -5.75 -10.59
N THR A 69 -1.78 -5.19 -11.40
CA THR A 69 -1.08 -3.93 -11.10
C THR A 69 -2.05 -2.76 -10.96
N SER A 70 -3.06 -2.66 -11.83
CA SER A 70 -4.06 -1.59 -11.75
C SER A 70 -4.88 -1.67 -10.47
N PHE A 71 -5.26 -2.86 -10.04
CA PHE A 71 -5.95 -3.08 -8.77
C PHE A 71 -5.04 -2.69 -7.59
N ALA A 72 -3.78 -3.15 -7.59
CA ALA A 72 -2.80 -2.82 -6.55
C ALA A 72 -2.54 -1.31 -6.43
N LEU A 73 -2.51 -0.58 -7.57
CA LEU A 73 -2.36 0.88 -7.59
C LEU A 73 -3.59 1.59 -7.00
N ASN A 74 -4.81 1.16 -7.36
CA ASN A 74 -6.02 1.73 -6.76
C ASN A 74 -6.08 1.49 -5.25
N LEU A 75 -5.72 0.28 -4.82
CA LEU A 75 -5.61 -0.05 -3.41
C LEU A 75 -4.58 0.85 -2.69
N ALA A 76 -3.41 1.06 -3.30
CA ALA A 76 -2.38 1.96 -2.75
C ALA A 76 -2.89 3.39 -2.57
N VAL A 77 -3.55 3.94 -3.60
CA VAL A 77 -4.13 5.29 -3.56
C VAL A 77 -5.25 5.39 -2.53
N ASN A 78 -6.15 4.41 -2.47
CA ASN A 78 -7.25 4.40 -1.50
C ASN A 78 -6.72 4.33 -0.06
N ALA A 79 -5.74 3.45 0.19
CA ALA A 79 -5.08 3.35 1.49
C ALA A 79 -4.40 4.67 1.88
N ALA A 80 -3.68 5.31 0.96
CA ALA A 80 -3.02 6.59 1.21
C ALA A 80 -4.05 7.72 1.47
N LYS A 81 -5.17 7.73 0.74
CA LYS A 81 -6.28 8.67 0.99
C LYS A 81 -6.93 8.49 2.36
N SER A 82 -6.90 7.28 2.90
CA SER A 82 -7.39 7.02 4.28
C SER A 82 -6.41 7.46 5.37
N GLY A 83 -5.25 8.02 5.00
CA GLY A 83 -4.22 8.48 5.92
C GLY A 83 -3.13 7.44 6.23
N ALA A 84 -3.13 6.29 5.55
CA ALA A 84 -2.05 5.33 5.69
C ALA A 84 -0.82 5.78 4.88
N ALA A 85 0.38 5.49 5.39
CA ALA A 85 1.59 5.60 4.60
C ALA A 85 1.78 4.34 3.76
N VAL A 86 2.00 4.50 2.46
CA VAL A 86 2.10 3.37 1.52
C VAL A 86 3.47 3.37 0.84
N ALA A 87 4.19 2.24 0.93
CA ALA A 87 5.41 1.99 0.17
C ALA A 87 5.11 0.97 -0.94
N PHE A 88 5.21 1.41 -2.20
CA PHE A 88 4.95 0.59 -3.38
C PHE A 88 6.27 0.28 -4.09
N PHE A 89 6.66 -0.99 -4.11
CA PHE A 89 7.82 -1.49 -4.84
C PHE A 89 7.39 -2.11 -6.16
N SER A 90 7.87 -1.55 -7.28
CA SER A 90 7.57 -2.02 -8.62
C SER A 90 8.81 -2.61 -9.27
N LEU A 91 8.78 -3.90 -9.56
CA LEU A 91 9.87 -4.62 -10.20
C LEU A 91 9.65 -4.85 -11.71
N VAL A 92 8.50 -4.40 -12.22
CA VAL A 92 8.10 -4.61 -13.63
C VAL A 92 7.93 -3.29 -14.39
N MET A 93 7.36 -2.29 -13.72
CA MET A 93 7.03 -1.01 -14.36
C MET A 93 7.82 0.13 -13.72
N SER A 94 8.22 1.10 -14.52
CA SER A 94 8.86 2.31 -14.00
C SER A 94 7.90 3.16 -13.17
N ALA A 95 8.43 3.90 -12.20
CA ALA A 95 7.66 4.83 -11.38
C ALA A 95 6.86 5.82 -12.25
N GLY A 96 7.44 6.34 -13.32
CA GLY A 96 6.76 7.23 -14.25
C GLY A 96 5.52 6.61 -14.90
N GLN A 97 5.60 5.33 -15.31
CA GLN A 97 4.45 4.61 -15.87
C GLN A 97 3.35 4.38 -14.84
N LEU A 98 3.71 4.09 -13.58
CA LEU A 98 2.76 3.91 -12.50
C LEU A 98 2.06 5.23 -12.15
N VAL A 99 2.82 6.32 -12.01
CA VAL A 99 2.28 7.65 -11.74
C VAL A 99 1.32 8.10 -12.84
N GLN A 100 1.66 7.88 -14.12
CA GLN A 100 0.73 8.17 -15.21
C GLN A 100 -0.59 7.39 -15.07
N ARG A 101 -0.53 6.10 -14.70
CA ARG A 101 -1.74 5.29 -14.49
C ARG A 101 -2.57 5.79 -13.32
N ILE A 102 -1.93 6.10 -12.19
CA ILE A 102 -2.59 6.65 -11.01
C ILE A 102 -3.26 7.98 -11.35
N LEU A 103 -2.53 8.88 -12.02
CA LEU A 103 -3.03 10.20 -12.39
C LEU A 103 -4.23 10.11 -13.35
N CYS A 104 -4.15 9.23 -14.35
CA CYS A 104 -5.25 9.00 -15.30
C CYS A 104 -6.49 8.44 -14.59
N ALA A 105 -6.30 7.49 -13.68
CA ALA A 105 -7.39 6.89 -12.92
C ALA A 105 -8.06 7.92 -12.00
N GLU A 106 -7.29 8.73 -11.30
CA GLU A 106 -7.79 9.78 -10.41
C GLU A 106 -8.52 10.88 -11.19
N ALA A 107 -7.93 11.35 -12.29
CA ALA A 107 -8.51 12.36 -13.17
C ALA A 107 -9.70 11.82 -14.01
N ARG A 108 -9.92 10.52 -14.04
CA ARG A 108 -10.88 9.83 -14.92
C ARG A 108 -10.65 10.12 -16.40
N VAL A 109 -9.38 10.32 -16.79
CA VAL A 109 -8.96 10.55 -18.17
C VAL A 109 -8.35 9.27 -18.72
N SER A 110 -8.72 8.91 -19.94
CA SER A 110 -8.18 7.70 -20.57
C SER A 110 -6.69 7.82 -20.85
N LEU A 111 -5.92 6.83 -20.40
CA LEU A 111 -4.49 6.75 -20.69
C LEU A 111 -4.19 6.69 -22.21
N SER A 112 -5.09 6.09 -23.01
CA SER A 112 -4.96 6.04 -24.46
C SER A 112 -5.10 7.42 -25.11
N LYS A 113 -5.99 8.28 -24.59
CA LYS A 113 -6.09 9.68 -25.03
C LYS A 113 -4.79 10.44 -24.78
N ILE A 114 -4.21 10.28 -23.59
CA ILE A 114 -2.94 10.93 -23.22
C ILE A 114 -1.83 10.48 -24.15
N ARG A 115 -1.70 9.17 -24.38
CA ARG A 115 -0.66 8.60 -25.27
C ARG A 115 -0.84 9.02 -26.73
N ALA A 116 -2.05 9.23 -27.17
CA ALA A 116 -2.37 9.69 -28.52
C ALA A 116 -2.25 11.23 -28.68
N GLY A 117 -2.01 11.97 -27.59
CA GLY A 117 -1.92 13.44 -27.61
C GLY A 117 -3.27 14.15 -27.73
N PHE A 118 -4.39 13.45 -27.62
CA PHE A 118 -5.74 14.02 -27.70
C PHE A 118 -6.25 14.41 -26.30
N ILE A 119 -5.70 15.47 -25.73
CA ILE A 119 -6.05 15.98 -24.41
C ILE A 119 -6.85 17.26 -24.60
N SER A 120 -8.08 17.29 -24.13
CA SER A 120 -8.92 18.49 -24.12
C SER A 120 -8.54 19.46 -22.97
N GLU A 121 -9.02 20.68 -23.05
CA GLU A 121 -8.82 21.67 -21.97
C GLU A 121 -9.43 21.19 -20.64
N GLY A 122 -10.60 20.56 -20.70
CA GLY A 122 -11.23 19.94 -19.51
C GLY A 122 -10.43 18.78 -18.94
N ASP A 123 -9.79 17.95 -19.79
CA ASP A 123 -8.90 16.88 -19.34
C ASP A 123 -7.68 17.44 -18.58
N TRP A 124 -7.11 18.57 -19.06
CA TRP A 124 -6.00 19.25 -18.37
C TRP A 124 -6.39 19.75 -16.98
N GLY A 125 -7.59 20.34 -16.84
CA GLY A 125 -8.12 20.76 -15.54
C GLY A 125 -8.24 19.57 -14.57
N ALA A 126 -8.86 18.47 -15.03
CA ALA A 126 -9.02 17.25 -14.23
C ALA A 126 -7.66 16.62 -13.82
N ILE A 127 -6.67 16.65 -14.71
CA ILE A 127 -5.31 16.17 -14.42
C ILE A 127 -4.63 17.05 -13.37
N ALA A 128 -4.80 18.36 -13.44
CA ALA A 128 -4.23 19.30 -12.47
C ALA A 128 -4.84 19.10 -11.08
N ASP A 129 -6.16 18.92 -10.98
CA ASP A 129 -6.87 18.66 -9.72
C ASP A 129 -6.44 17.31 -9.12
N ALA A 130 -6.35 16.27 -9.94
CA ALA A 130 -5.86 14.96 -9.54
C ALA A 130 -4.40 15.03 -9.03
N SER A 131 -3.54 15.78 -9.72
CA SER A 131 -2.15 15.99 -9.29
C SER A 131 -2.08 16.68 -7.93
N ASN A 132 -2.88 17.73 -7.71
CA ASN A 132 -2.95 18.41 -6.42
C ASN A 132 -3.45 17.48 -5.28
N THR A 133 -4.38 16.59 -5.58
CA THR A 133 -4.87 15.60 -4.61
C THR A 133 -3.78 14.57 -4.28
N LEU A 134 -3.18 13.99 -5.31
CA LEU A 134 -2.18 12.92 -5.17
C LEU A 134 -0.89 13.40 -4.51
N SER A 135 -0.49 14.65 -4.74
CA SER A 135 0.73 15.23 -4.17
C SER A 135 0.72 15.34 -2.64
N LYS A 136 -0.44 15.26 -2.02
CA LYS A 136 -0.63 15.34 -0.57
C LYS A 136 -0.61 13.97 0.11
N LEU A 137 -0.55 12.88 -0.67
CA LEU A 137 -0.60 11.53 -0.15
C LEU A 137 0.78 11.02 0.27
N GLU A 138 0.83 10.31 1.38
CA GLU A 138 2.02 9.59 1.85
C GLU A 138 2.19 8.27 1.05
N LEU A 139 2.37 8.39 -0.27
CA LEU A 139 2.56 7.29 -1.20
C LEU A 139 3.95 7.35 -1.82
N TYR A 140 4.78 6.38 -1.49
CA TYR A 140 6.16 6.27 -1.92
C TYR A 140 6.30 5.14 -2.95
N ILE A 141 6.89 5.41 -4.11
CA ILE A 141 7.09 4.44 -5.19
C ILE A 141 8.58 4.23 -5.40
N ASP A 142 9.01 2.97 -5.44
CA ASP A 142 10.39 2.56 -5.74
C ASP A 142 10.38 1.57 -6.88
N ASP A 143 11.08 1.89 -7.97
CA ASP A 143 11.25 1.05 -9.16
C ASP A 143 12.71 0.60 -9.36
N SER A 144 13.49 0.59 -8.27
CA SER A 144 14.90 0.16 -8.31
C SER A 144 15.02 -1.29 -8.80
N PRO A 145 15.79 -1.57 -9.85
CA PRO A 145 15.99 -2.94 -10.32
C PRO A 145 16.83 -3.76 -9.33
N GLY A 146 16.54 -5.05 -9.22
CA GLY A 146 17.32 -5.97 -8.39
C GLY A 146 17.23 -5.70 -6.88
N LEU A 147 16.14 -5.10 -6.45
CA LEU A 147 15.89 -4.77 -5.03
C LEU A 147 15.81 -6.05 -4.19
N SER A 148 16.68 -6.16 -3.20
CA SER A 148 16.62 -7.25 -2.23
C SER A 148 15.55 -7.03 -1.18
N ILE A 149 15.08 -8.12 -0.56
CA ILE A 149 14.09 -8.07 0.53
C ILE A 149 14.59 -7.20 1.71
N LEU A 150 15.87 -7.28 2.02
CA LEU A 150 16.47 -6.50 3.10
C LEU A 150 16.48 -5.00 2.81
N GLU A 151 16.79 -4.63 1.57
CA GLU A 151 16.76 -3.22 1.12
C GLU A 151 15.34 -2.68 1.10
N ALA A 152 14.36 -3.45 0.55
CA ALA A 152 12.95 -3.07 0.57
C ALA A 152 12.45 -2.82 1.99
N ARG A 153 12.80 -3.73 2.92
CA ARG A 153 12.48 -3.57 4.35
C ARG A 153 13.10 -2.32 4.96
N ALA A 154 14.37 -2.02 4.63
CA ALA A 154 15.06 -0.85 5.18
C ALA A 154 14.43 0.45 4.65
N LYS A 155 14.16 0.52 3.34
CA LYS A 155 13.50 1.67 2.69
C LYS A 155 12.09 1.87 3.24
N ALA A 156 11.26 0.83 3.28
CA ALA A 156 9.90 0.91 3.82
C ALA A 156 9.90 1.39 5.29
N ARG A 157 10.77 0.84 6.13
CA ARG A 157 10.89 1.27 7.53
C ARG A 157 11.24 2.75 7.66
N ARG A 158 12.08 3.27 6.80
CA ARG A 158 12.50 4.68 6.85
C ARG A 158 11.33 5.62 6.54
N GLU A 159 10.58 5.33 5.48
CA GLU A 159 9.47 6.18 5.06
C GLU A 159 8.23 6.01 5.95
N LEU A 160 7.86 4.77 6.28
CA LEU A 160 6.68 4.48 7.10
C LEU A 160 6.82 4.90 8.58
N ARG A 161 8.04 5.09 9.08
CA ARG A 161 8.27 5.62 10.45
C ARG A 161 7.87 7.07 10.63
N ARG A 162 7.74 7.83 9.57
CA ARG A 162 7.38 9.25 9.61
C ARG A 162 5.91 9.49 9.92
N THR A 163 5.11 8.47 9.76
CA THR A 163 3.67 8.50 10.04
C THR A 163 3.41 7.72 11.32
N GLU A 164 2.84 8.36 12.33
CA GLU A 164 2.36 7.72 13.58
C GLU A 164 1.14 6.83 13.34
N GLY A 165 0.99 6.32 12.13
CA GLY A 165 -0.21 5.66 11.69
C GLY A 165 0.02 4.27 11.09
N LYS A 166 -0.99 3.83 10.41
CA LYS A 166 -1.02 2.55 9.71
C LYS A 166 -0.15 2.63 8.46
N GLY A 167 0.70 1.63 8.25
CA GLY A 167 1.57 1.52 7.07
C GLY A 167 1.20 0.31 6.22
N LEU A 168 1.28 0.45 4.89
CA LEU A 168 1.06 -0.62 3.92
C LEU A 168 2.28 -0.74 3.00
N ILE A 169 2.75 -1.96 2.80
CA ILE A 169 3.81 -2.27 1.84
C ILE A 169 3.19 -3.09 0.71
N ILE A 170 3.38 -2.66 -0.53
CA ILE A 170 2.95 -3.37 -1.73
C ILE A 170 4.17 -3.71 -2.57
N VAL A 171 4.25 -4.96 -3.05
CA VAL A 171 5.34 -5.44 -3.92
C VAL A 171 4.72 -6.02 -5.18
N ASP A 172 4.99 -5.43 -6.34
CA ASP A 172 4.52 -5.91 -7.63
C ASP A 172 5.73 -6.23 -8.53
N TYR A 173 6.16 -7.48 -8.63
CA TYR A 173 5.71 -8.71 -7.96
C TYR A 173 6.91 -9.46 -7.35
N LEU A 174 6.64 -10.25 -6.32
CA LEU A 174 7.63 -10.80 -5.41
C LEU A 174 8.68 -11.71 -6.07
N GLN A 175 8.34 -12.43 -7.15
CA GLN A 175 9.25 -13.38 -7.83
C GLN A 175 10.48 -12.73 -8.49
N LEU A 176 10.51 -11.40 -8.62
CA LEU A 176 11.64 -10.65 -9.18
C LEU A 176 12.55 -10.05 -8.10
N MET A 177 12.25 -10.23 -6.82
CA MET A 177 13.15 -9.83 -5.72
C MET A 177 14.32 -10.79 -5.61
N GLN A 178 15.50 -10.24 -5.27
CA GLN A 178 16.74 -10.97 -5.01
C GLN A 178 16.95 -11.20 -3.51
#